data_506b00ad29fd5a0a01b71af9cb4dce37
#
_entry.id   506b00ad29fd5a0a01b71af9cb4dce37
#
_cell.length_a   1.000
_cell.length_b   1.000
_cell.length_c   1.000
_cell.angle_alpha   90.00
_cell.angle_beta   90.00
_cell.angle_gamma   90.00
#
_symmetry.space_group_name_H-M   'P 1'
#
loop_
_entity.id
_entity.type
_entity.pdbx_description
1 polymer ?
#
loop_
_entity_poly.entity_id
_entity_poly.type
_entity_poly.pdbx_seq_one_letter_code
_entity_poly.pdbx_strand_id
1 'polypeptide(L)'
;MLEALKEQVLKANLALPKHDLVTFTWGNVSAIDRESGLIAIKPSGVEYDEMTADDIVLVSLETGERVEGRLKPSSDTPTHVELYRAFPSIGGIVHTHSRWATSFAQAGVGIDAMGTTQGDYFYGQIPCTRSMTPEEIKDAYEKNTGLVIIEEFKRRGIDPAQVPAVLVHNHGPFTWGKDADEAVDHAVVLEEVAFMNFHAKLLNPAAGPMPQVLLDKHYLRKHGANAYYGQG
;
A
#
# COMPACT_ATOMS: atom_id res chain seq x y z
N MET A 1 -6.91 14.96 19.63
CA MET A 1 -5.55 14.35 19.70
C MET A 1 -4.98 14.18 18.31
N LEU A 2 -3.69 14.45 18.07
CA LEU A 2 -3.02 14.24 16.78
C LEU A 2 -3.69 14.91 15.57
N GLU A 3 -4.15 16.15 15.71
CA GLU A 3 -4.90 16.87 14.66
C GLU A 3 -4.10 16.96 13.34
N ALA A 4 -2.79 17.24 13.42
CA ALA A 4 -1.95 17.27 12.22
C ALA A 4 -1.88 15.92 11.50
N LEU A 5 -1.87 14.80 12.22
CA LEU A 5 -1.89 13.46 11.64
C LEU A 5 -3.25 13.18 10.98
N LYS A 6 -4.36 13.58 11.62
CA LYS A 6 -5.70 13.43 11.03
C LYS A 6 -5.85 14.24 9.75
N GLU A 7 -5.35 15.48 9.73
CA GLU A 7 -5.35 16.32 8.52
C GLU A 7 -4.50 15.71 7.40
N GLN A 8 -3.33 15.15 7.73
CA GLN A 8 -2.49 14.44 6.75
C GLN A 8 -3.23 13.23 6.17
N VAL A 9 -3.85 12.41 7.02
CA VAL A 9 -4.61 11.23 6.59
C VAL A 9 -5.83 11.61 5.77
N LEU A 10 -6.55 12.68 6.16
CA LEU A 10 -7.66 13.22 5.34
C LEU A 10 -7.16 13.62 3.95
N LYS A 11 -6.12 14.46 3.89
CA LYS A 11 -5.54 14.92 2.61
C LYS A 11 -5.13 13.75 1.72
N ALA A 12 -4.48 12.73 2.29
CA ALA A 12 -4.04 11.54 1.57
C ALA A 12 -5.24 10.71 1.05
N ASN A 13 -6.29 10.54 1.85
CA ASN A 13 -7.53 9.90 1.39
C ASN A 13 -8.18 10.67 0.24
N LEU A 14 -8.28 12.00 0.34
CA LEU A 14 -8.83 12.87 -0.71
C LEU A 14 -7.99 12.88 -2.00
N ALA A 15 -6.76 12.42 -1.96
CA ALA A 15 -5.92 12.25 -3.15
C ALA A 15 -6.29 11.00 -3.95
N LEU A 16 -6.81 9.94 -3.32
CA LEU A 16 -7.15 8.69 -4.02
C LEU A 16 -8.14 8.88 -5.18
N PRO A 17 -9.30 9.55 -5.01
CA PRO A 17 -10.21 9.80 -6.12
C PRO A 17 -9.63 10.77 -7.17
N LYS A 18 -8.73 11.69 -6.79
CA LYS A 18 -8.07 12.60 -7.74
C LYS A 18 -7.12 11.88 -8.70
N HIS A 19 -6.60 10.72 -8.28
CA HIS A 19 -5.73 9.86 -9.07
C HIS A 19 -6.45 8.63 -9.65
N ASP A 20 -7.80 8.61 -9.65
CA ASP A 20 -8.62 7.50 -10.17
C ASP A 20 -8.31 6.13 -9.52
N LEU A 21 -7.81 6.12 -8.29
CA LEU A 21 -7.43 4.90 -7.56
C LEU A 21 -8.60 4.21 -6.87
N VAL A 22 -9.74 4.88 -6.74
CA VAL A 22 -10.91 4.40 -5.99
C VAL A 22 -12.22 4.67 -6.72
N THR A 23 -13.23 3.86 -6.41
CA THR A 23 -14.62 4.02 -6.83
C THR A 23 -15.49 4.03 -5.57
N PHE A 24 -16.47 4.93 -5.48
CA PHE A 24 -17.30 5.10 -4.28
C PHE A 24 -16.44 5.29 -3.02
N THR A 25 -16.75 4.58 -1.94
CA THR A 25 -16.04 4.63 -0.66
C THR A 25 -14.91 3.62 -0.54
N TRP A 26 -14.62 2.86 -1.61
CA TRP A 26 -13.61 1.79 -1.60
C TRP A 26 -12.21 2.35 -1.37
N GLY A 27 -11.40 1.59 -0.64
CA GLY A 27 -10.05 2.01 -0.32
C GLY A 27 -9.97 2.94 0.89
N ASN A 28 -8.78 3.11 1.39
CA ASN A 28 -8.47 3.92 2.56
C ASN A 28 -6.97 4.20 2.67
N VAL A 29 -6.66 5.25 3.41
CA VAL A 29 -5.32 5.59 3.84
C VAL A 29 -5.29 5.66 5.35
N SER A 30 -4.20 5.19 5.94
CA SER A 30 -3.85 5.43 7.34
C SER A 30 -2.44 5.98 7.49
N ALA A 31 -2.16 6.58 8.64
CA ALA A 31 -0.81 6.92 9.07
C ALA A 31 -0.67 6.64 10.58
N ILE A 32 0.58 6.41 11.01
CA ILE A 32 0.89 6.10 12.41
C ILE A 32 1.76 7.19 13.03
N ASP A 33 1.42 7.57 14.26
CA ASP A 33 2.34 8.23 15.16
C ASP A 33 2.99 7.17 16.07
N ARG A 34 4.28 6.91 15.83
CA ARG A 34 5.04 5.88 16.55
C ARG A 34 5.28 6.22 18.01
N GLU A 35 5.31 7.52 18.36
CA GLU A 35 5.56 7.96 19.73
C GLU A 35 4.36 7.64 20.63
N SER A 36 3.15 7.96 20.18
CA SER A 36 1.92 7.66 20.92
C SER A 36 1.41 6.22 20.68
N GLY A 37 1.89 5.53 19.65
CA GLY A 37 1.36 4.23 19.25
C GLY A 37 -0.07 4.30 18.70
N LEU A 38 -0.47 5.44 18.10
CA LEU A 38 -1.79 5.64 17.54
C LEU A 38 -1.76 5.69 16.02
N ILE A 39 -2.74 5.04 15.40
CA ILE A 39 -2.97 5.00 13.96
C ILE A 39 -4.19 5.87 13.66
N ALA A 40 -4.04 6.85 12.78
CA ALA A 40 -5.15 7.58 12.20
C ALA A 40 -5.58 6.87 10.90
N ILE A 41 -6.88 6.61 10.73
CA ILE A 41 -7.42 5.87 9.58
C ILE A 41 -8.77 6.42 9.15
N LYS A 42 -9.06 6.31 7.84
CA LYS A 42 -10.36 6.63 7.24
C LYS A 42 -11.49 5.89 7.96
N PRO A 43 -12.63 6.56 8.22
CA PRO A 43 -13.84 5.88 8.68
C PRO A 43 -14.45 4.98 7.60
N SER A 44 -15.13 3.92 8.01
CA SER A 44 -15.83 3.00 7.12
C SER A 44 -17.04 3.67 6.46
N GLY A 45 -17.19 3.52 5.14
CA GLY A 45 -18.42 3.89 4.41
C GLY A 45 -18.70 5.38 4.29
N VAL A 46 -17.75 6.26 4.61
CA VAL A 46 -17.88 7.73 4.42
C VAL A 46 -17.37 8.10 3.03
N GLU A 47 -18.17 8.85 2.27
CA GLU A 47 -17.80 9.38 0.97
C GLU A 47 -16.61 10.34 1.10
N TYR A 48 -15.72 10.34 0.08
CA TYR A 48 -14.49 11.13 0.13
C TYR A 48 -14.74 12.64 0.20
N ASP A 49 -15.75 13.13 -0.53
CA ASP A 49 -16.10 14.55 -0.60
C ASP A 49 -16.89 15.07 0.62
N GLU A 50 -17.43 14.17 1.43
CA GLU A 50 -18.13 14.50 2.68
C GLU A 50 -17.22 14.40 3.92
N MET A 51 -16.03 13.80 3.76
CA MET A 51 -15.13 13.49 4.88
C MET A 51 -14.36 14.71 5.36
N THR A 52 -14.27 14.86 6.67
CA THR A 52 -13.52 15.91 7.37
C THR A 52 -12.46 15.31 8.29
N ALA A 53 -11.53 16.12 8.81
CA ALA A 53 -10.51 15.65 9.75
C ALA A 53 -11.13 15.11 11.07
N ASP A 54 -12.29 15.61 11.47
CA ASP A 54 -13.00 15.15 12.65
C ASP A 54 -13.60 13.74 12.50
N ASP A 55 -13.74 13.27 11.26
CA ASP A 55 -14.23 11.93 10.95
C ASP A 55 -13.11 10.87 10.99
N ILE A 56 -11.85 11.31 10.88
CA ILE A 56 -10.69 10.40 10.97
C ILE A 56 -10.62 9.78 12.35
N VAL A 57 -10.49 8.45 12.38
CA VAL A 57 -10.55 7.65 13.60
C VAL A 57 -9.14 7.32 14.09
N LEU A 58 -8.90 7.42 15.40
CA LEU A 58 -7.66 6.97 16.03
C LEU A 58 -7.84 5.57 16.62
N VAL A 59 -6.89 4.69 16.31
CA VAL A 59 -6.85 3.29 16.72
C VAL A 59 -5.53 3.00 17.41
N SER A 60 -5.54 2.21 18.48
CA SER A 60 -4.32 1.78 19.17
C SER A 60 -3.56 0.73 18.36
N LEU A 61 -2.26 0.93 18.14
CA LEU A 61 -1.38 -0.10 17.56
C LEU A 61 -1.33 -1.35 18.44
N GLU A 62 -1.36 -1.18 19.77
CA GLU A 62 -1.23 -2.29 20.73
C GLU A 62 -2.46 -3.18 20.74
N THR A 63 -3.67 -2.59 20.82
CA THR A 63 -4.91 -3.36 20.96
C THR A 63 -5.67 -3.55 19.66
N GLY A 64 -5.48 -2.67 18.65
CA GLY A 64 -6.28 -2.60 17.44
C GLY A 64 -7.65 -1.94 17.65
N GLU A 65 -7.93 -1.44 18.85
CA GLU A 65 -9.23 -0.86 19.20
C GLU A 65 -9.24 0.65 18.96
N ARG A 66 -10.44 1.18 18.70
CA ARG A 66 -10.67 2.61 18.54
C ARG A 66 -10.43 3.34 19.87
N VAL A 67 -9.58 4.36 19.84
CA VAL A 67 -9.26 5.23 20.99
C VAL A 67 -10.01 6.55 20.90
N GLU A 68 -10.16 7.12 19.70
CA GLU A 68 -10.84 8.38 19.47
C GLU A 68 -11.60 8.37 18.13
N GLY A 69 -12.68 9.14 18.05
CA GLY A 69 -13.53 9.27 16.87
C GLY A 69 -14.94 8.74 17.09
N ARG A 70 -15.92 9.33 16.40
CA ARG A 70 -17.34 8.99 16.52
C ARG A 70 -17.75 7.83 15.64
N LEU A 71 -17.05 7.68 14.51
CA LEU A 71 -17.36 6.71 13.47
C LEU A 71 -16.63 5.37 13.71
N LYS A 72 -17.03 4.34 12.99
CA LYS A 72 -16.29 3.08 12.93
C LYS A 72 -15.07 3.27 12.02
N PRO A 73 -13.87 2.79 12.41
CA PRO A 73 -12.73 2.79 11.50
C PRO A 73 -12.99 1.89 10.30
N SER A 74 -12.21 2.05 9.23
CA SER A 74 -12.24 1.15 8.07
C SER A 74 -12.21 -0.32 8.51
N SER A 75 -12.92 -1.19 7.79
CA SER A 75 -12.86 -2.64 7.98
C SER A 75 -11.44 -3.19 7.85
N ASP A 76 -10.59 -2.55 7.03
CA ASP A 76 -9.20 -2.97 6.81
C ASP A 76 -8.25 -2.61 7.95
N THR A 77 -8.75 -1.96 9.00
CA THR A 77 -7.94 -1.58 10.17
C THR A 77 -7.09 -2.73 10.73
N PRO A 78 -7.60 -3.97 10.91
CA PRO A 78 -6.76 -5.06 11.40
C PRO A 78 -5.59 -5.39 10.46
N THR A 79 -5.78 -5.29 9.13
CA THR A 79 -4.67 -5.43 8.17
C THR A 79 -3.59 -4.38 8.39
N HIS A 80 -3.99 -3.10 8.49
CA HIS A 80 -3.05 -1.99 8.73
C HIS A 80 -2.29 -2.16 10.05
N VAL A 81 -2.98 -2.56 11.11
CA VAL A 81 -2.36 -2.80 12.44
C VAL A 81 -1.28 -3.88 12.34
N GLU A 82 -1.56 -5.02 11.70
CA GLU A 82 -0.57 -6.10 11.54
C GLU A 82 0.64 -5.64 10.69
N LEU A 83 0.43 -4.86 9.64
CA LEU A 83 1.52 -4.31 8.83
C LEU A 83 2.38 -3.31 9.60
N TYR A 84 1.79 -2.38 10.37
CA TYR A 84 2.54 -1.46 11.21
C TYR A 84 3.34 -2.16 12.31
N ARG A 85 2.83 -3.27 12.84
CA ARG A 85 3.56 -4.11 13.83
C ARG A 85 4.75 -4.82 13.20
N ALA A 86 4.56 -5.36 11.99
CA ALA A 86 5.57 -6.18 11.33
C ALA A 86 6.65 -5.35 10.62
N PHE A 87 6.31 -4.15 10.15
CA PHE A 87 7.17 -3.25 9.37
C PHE A 87 7.38 -1.92 10.12
N PRO A 88 8.29 -1.85 11.09
CA PRO A 88 8.45 -0.67 11.95
C PRO A 88 8.92 0.59 11.21
N SER A 89 9.48 0.45 10.02
CA SER A 89 9.96 1.57 9.19
C SER A 89 8.85 2.30 8.42
N ILE A 90 7.65 1.74 8.31
CA ILE A 90 6.56 2.38 7.56
C ILE A 90 5.76 3.34 8.42
N GLY A 91 5.35 4.48 7.83
CA GLY A 91 4.59 5.53 8.51
C GLY A 91 3.19 5.76 7.93
N GLY A 92 2.94 5.32 6.69
CA GLY A 92 1.64 5.39 6.03
C GLY A 92 1.33 4.13 5.24
N ILE A 93 0.05 3.77 5.12
CA ILE A 93 -0.45 2.63 4.32
C ILE A 93 -1.64 3.07 3.51
N VAL A 94 -1.68 2.63 2.24
CA VAL A 94 -2.83 2.77 1.33
C VAL A 94 -3.33 1.39 0.95
N HIS A 95 -4.64 1.20 0.97
CA HIS A 95 -5.33 0.09 0.33
C HIS A 95 -6.32 0.62 -0.70
N THR A 96 -6.36 0.01 -1.88
CA THR A 96 -7.31 0.34 -2.93
C THR A 96 -7.78 -0.90 -3.68
N HIS A 97 -8.79 -0.72 -4.52
CA HIS A 97 -9.17 -1.67 -5.57
C HIS A 97 -8.96 -1.03 -6.95
N SER A 98 -7.81 -0.37 -7.12
CA SER A 98 -7.44 0.27 -8.38
C SER A 98 -7.37 -0.76 -9.51
N ARG A 99 -7.81 -0.37 -10.70
CA ARG A 99 -8.22 -1.30 -11.77
C ARG A 99 -7.11 -2.24 -12.24
N TRP A 100 -5.93 -1.68 -12.51
CA TRP A 100 -4.84 -2.44 -13.10
C TRP A 100 -4.12 -3.30 -12.07
N ALA A 101 -3.78 -2.73 -10.91
CA ALA A 101 -3.14 -3.49 -9.84
C ALA A 101 -4.07 -4.61 -9.33
N THR A 102 -5.37 -4.34 -9.18
CA THR A 102 -6.35 -5.36 -8.78
C THR A 102 -6.51 -6.44 -9.84
N SER A 103 -6.37 -6.12 -11.13
CA SER A 103 -6.40 -7.15 -12.19
C SER A 103 -5.24 -8.16 -12.04
N PHE A 104 -4.04 -7.70 -11.70
CA PHE A 104 -2.91 -8.58 -11.36
C PHE A 104 -3.17 -9.38 -10.09
N ALA A 105 -3.73 -8.74 -9.05
CA ALA A 105 -4.13 -9.43 -7.82
C ALA A 105 -5.14 -10.56 -8.07
N GLN A 106 -6.16 -10.31 -8.90
CA GLN A 106 -7.15 -11.32 -9.30
C GLN A 106 -6.55 -12.46 -10.12
N ALA A 107 -5.57 -12.14 -10.97
CA ALA A 107 -4.83 -13.14 -11.74
C ALA A 107 -3.85 -13.95 -10.89
N GLY A 108 -3.57 -13.55 -9.65
CA GLY A 108 -2.63 -14.22 -8.75
C GLY A 108 -1.17 -14.08 -9.20
N VAL A 109 -0.83 -13.02 -9.92
CA VAL A 109 0.53 -12.80 -10.44
C VAL A 109 1.10 -11.48 -9.94
N GLY A 110 2.40 -11.47 -9.64
CA GLY A 110 3.11 -10.24 -9.30
C GLY A 110 3.42 -9.37 -10.53
N ILE A 111 3.88 -8.15 -10.30
CA ILE A 111 4.25 -7.19 -11.34
C ILE A 111 5.77 -7.18 -11.49
N ASP A 112 6.27 -7.67 -12.62
CA ASP A 112 7.71 -7.73 -12.91
C ASP A 112 8.31 -6.32 -13.06
N ALA A 113 9.55 -6.14 -12.62
CA ALA A 113 10.28 -4.89 -12.82
C ALA A 113 10.74 -4.76 -14.29
N MET A 114 9.81 -4.40 -15.18
CA MET A 114 10.06 -4.39 -16.63
C MET A 114 10.62 -3.06 -17.12
N GLY A 115 10.29 -1.94 -16.47
CA GLY A 115 10.65 -0.60 -16.92
C GLY A 115 11.25 0.27 -15.83
N THR A 116 11.95 1.32 -16.25
CA THR A 116 12.69 2.22 -15.36
C THR A 116 11.78 3.02 -14.43
N THR A 117 10.52 3.28 -14.81
CA THR A 117 9.52 3.88 -13.94
C THR A 117 9.33 3.05 -12.66
N GLN A 118 9.17 1.72 -12.82
CA GLN A 118 9.10 0.82 -11.66
C GLN A 118 10.42 0.84 -10.87
N GLY A 119 11.56 0.78 -11.57
CA GLY A 119 12.88 0.77 -10.95
C GLY A 119 13.19 2.01 -10.11
N ASP A 120 12.54 3.13 -10.37
CA ASP A 120 12.70 4.36 -9.56
C ASP A 120 11.98 4.30 -8.20
N TYR A 121 11.05 3.36 -7.99
CA TYR A 121 10.22 3.27 -6.78
C TYR A 121 10.25 1.89 -6.10
N PHE A 122 10.43 0.81 -6.86
CA PHE A 122 10.38 -0.55 -6.35
C PHE A 122 11.63 -1.33 -6.79
N TYR A 123 12.39 -1.82 -5.83
CA TYR A 123 13.64 -2.55 -6.10
C TYR A 123 13.36 -4.03 -6.39
N GLY A 124 12.62 -4.28 -7.46
CA GLY A 124 12.30 -5.62 -7.91
C GLY A 124 10.84 -5.83 -8.29
N GLN A 125 10.43 -7.09 -8.32
CA GLN A 125 9.07 -7.49 -8.57
C GLN A 125 8.16 -7.11 -7.40
N ILE A 126 7.03 -6.49 -7.68
CA ILE A 126 5.97 -6.32 -6.69
C ILE A 126 5.28 -7.68 -6.51
N PRO A 127 5.30 -8.26 -5.29
CA PRO A 127 4.81 -9.62 -5.07
C PRO A 127 3.29 -9.69 -5.08
N CYS A 128 2.75 -10.88 -5.40
CA CYS A 128 1.38 -11.26 -5.11
C CYS A 128 1.39 -12.36 -4.04
N THR A 129 0.53 -12.24 -3.03
CA THR A 129 0.41 -13.25 -1.98
C THR A 129 -0.16 -14.56 -2.53
N ARG A 130 -0.03 -15.65 -1.79
CA ARG A 130 -0.87 -16.83 -2.00
C ARG A 130 -2.34 -16.52 -1.74
N SER A 131 -3.22 -17.40 -2.22
CA SER A 131 -4.62 -17.39 -1.77
C SER A 131 -4.70 -17.67 -0.26
N MET A 132 -5.67 -17.05 0.39
CA MET A 132 -6.02 -17.36 1.77
C MET A 132 -6.74 -18.69 1.85
N THR A 133 -6.55 -19.41 2.96
CA THR A 133 -7.30 -20.66 3.21
C THR A 133 -8.74 -20.37 3.61
N PRO A 134 -9.65 -21.35 3.48
CA PRO A 134 -11.04 -21.20 3.96
C PRO A 134 -11.14 -20.84 5.44
N GLU A 135 -10.22 -21.33 6.27
CA GLU A 135 -10.17 -21.05 7.71
C GLU A 135 -9.76 -19.58 7.95
N GLU A 136 -8.73 -19.11 7.28
CA GLU A 136 -8.27 -17.71 7.34
C GLU A 136 -9.37 -16.73 6.93
N ILE A 137 -10.17 -17.10 5.91
CA ILE A 137 -11.28 -16.27 5.43
C ILE A 137 -12.43 -16.23 6.44
N LYS A 138 -12.74 -17.36 7.09
CA LYS A 138 -13.89 -17.47 8.01
C LYS A 138 -13.65 -16.86 9.38
N ASP A 139 -12.41 -16.86 9.85
CA ASP A 139 -12.09 -16.47 11.22
C ASP A 139 -11.90 -14.95 11.35
N ALA A 140 -10.77 -14.43 10.91
CA ALA A 140 -10.38 -13.03 11.06
C ALA A 140 -9.80 -12.51 9.73
N TYR A 141 -10.66 -12.37 8.73
CA TYR A 141 -10.31 -12.12 7.33
C TYR A 141 -9.33 -10.95 7.16
N GLU A 142 -9.64 -9.79 7.72
CA GLU A 142 -8.81 -8.59 7.56
C GLU A 142 -7.46 -8.73 8.28
N LYS A 143 -7.44 -9.34 9.45
CA LYS A 143 -6.20 -9.65 10.16
C LYS A 143 -5.35 -10.63 9.35
N ASN A 144 -5.96 -11.70 8.87
CA ASN A 144 -5.29 -12.73 8.09
C ASN A 144 -4.80 -12.17 6.74
N THR A 145 -5.46 -11.18 6.16
CA THR A 145 -4.94 -10.41 5.02
C THR A 145 -3.59 -9.78 5.34
N GLY A 146 -3.44 -9.15 6.50
CA GLY A 146 -2.15 -8.63 6.95
C GLY A 146 -1.10 -9.73 7.14
N LEU A 147 -1.49 -10.86 7.73
CA LEU A 147 -0.58 -11.97 7.99
C LEU A 147 -0.06 -12.63 6.70
N VAL A 148 -0.88 -12.83 5.66
CA VAL A 148 -0.41 -13.40 4.39
C VAL A 148 0.52 -12.44 3.63
N ILE A 149 0.34 -11.12 3.77
CA ILE A 149 1.28 -10.12 3.27
C ILE A 149 2.64 -10.29 3.96
N ILE A 150 2.65 -10.32 5.28
CA ILE A 150 3.87 -10.49 6.08
C ILE A 150 4.57 -11.81 5.76
N GLU A 151 3.81 -12.89 5.61
CA GLU A 151 4.30 -14.20 5.19
C GLU A 151 5.03 -14.12 3.85
N GLU A 152 4.43 -13.47 2.84
CA GLU A 152 5.01 -13.36 1.50
C GLU A 152 6.35 -12.61 1.52
N PHE A 153 6.44 -11.50 2.26
CA PHE A 153 7.68 -10.74 2.40
C PHE A 153 8.77 -11.55 3.10
N LYS A 154 8.44 -12.22 4.21
CA LYS A 154 9.39 -13.09 4.93
C LYS A 154 9.85 -14.26 4.07
N ARG A 155 8.91 -14.95 3.40
CA ARG A 155 9.19 -16.12 2.56
C ARG A 155 10.14 -15.79 1.41
N ARG A 156 10.00 -14.59 0.82
CA ARG A 156 10.82 -14.15 -0.30
C ARG A 156 12.05 -13.35 0.11
N GLY A 157 12.21 -13.00 1.38
CA GLY A 157 13.30 -12.16 1.86
C GLY A 157 13.25 -10.75 1.29
N ILE A 158 12.04 -10.21 1.04
CA ILE A 158 11.85 -8.87 0.49
C ILE A 158 11.90 -7.85 1.64
N ASP A 159 12.70 -6.80 1.46
CA ASP A 159 12.68 -5.64 2.34
C ASP A 159 11.48 -4.75 1.99
N PRO A 160 10.53 -4.52 2.94
CA PRO A 160 9.36 -3.67 2.71
C PRO A 160 9.73 -2.20 2.43
N ALA A 161 10.91 -1.73 2.83
CA ALA A 161 11.38 -0.40 2.48
C ALA A 161 11.85 -0.31 1.02
N GLN A 162 12.28 -1.42 0.41
CA GLN A 162 12.74 -1.46 -0.98
C GLN A 162 11.62 -1.79 -1.97
N VAL A 163 10.63 -2.56 -1.54
CA VAL A 163 9.44 -2.89 -2.35
C VAL A 163 8.19 -2.52 -1.54
N PRO A 164 7.84 -1.22 -1.50
CA PRO A 164 6.74 -0.72 -0.66
C PRO A 164 5.35 -0.99 -1.26
N ALA A 165 5.11 -2.18 -1.81
CA ALA A 165 3.85 -2.59 -2.40
C ALA A 165 3.66 -4.10 -2.39
N VAL A 166 2.41 -4.55 -2.38
CA VAL A 166 2.00 -5.96 -2.49
C VAL A 166 0.63 -6.06 -3.14
N LEU A 167 0.39 -7.15 -3.83
CA LEU A 167 -0.93 -7.55 -4.30
C LEU A 167 -1.44 -8.68 -3.41
N VAL A 168 -2.63 -8.54 -2.87
CA VAL A 168 -3.30 -9.64 -2.16
C VAL A 168 -4.14 -10.42 -3.16
N HIS A 169 -3.85 -11.71 -3.32
CA HIS A 169 -4.52 -12.57 -4.30
C HIS A 169 -6.05 -12.55 -4.12
N ASN A 170 -6.78 -12.35 -5.21
CA ASN A 170 -8.25 -12.17 -5.28
C ASN A 170 -8.81 -10.95 -4.54
N HIS A 171 -7.97 -10.00 -4.11
CA HIS A 171 -8.42 -8.83 -3.36
C HIS A 171 -8.00 -7.54 -4.05
N GLY A 172 -6.81 -7.04 -3.74
CA GLY A 172 -6.30 -5.78 -4.27
C GLY A 172 -4.93 -5.42 -3.73
N PRO A 173 -4.41 -4.25 -4.11
CA PRO A 173 -3.10 -3.78 -3.68
C PRO A 173 -3.10 -3.15 -2.29
N PHE A 174 -1.97 -3.29 -1.61
CA PHE A 174 -1.54 -2.45 -0.49
C PHE A 174 -0.21 -1.80 -0.84
N THR A 175 -0.08 -0.52 -0.52
CA THR A 175 1.18 0.22 -0.61
C THR A 175 1.47 0.94 0.69
N TRP A 176 2.73 1.27 0.92
CA TRP A 176 3.14 2.00 2.12
C TRP A 176 4.31 2.92 1.82
N GLY A 177 4.62 3.79 2.76
CA GLY A 177 5.73 4.72 2.71
C GLY A 177 6.13 5.20 4.10
N LYS A 178 7.08 6.13 4.16
CA LYS A 178 7.50 6.78 5.42
C LYS A 178 6.37 7.60 6.07
N ASP A 179 5.39 8.00 5.26
CA ASP A 179 4.20 8.76 5.65
C ASP A 179 3.03 8.45 4.68
N ALA A 180 1.87 9.05 4.93
CA ALA A 180 0.68 8.84 4.11
C ALA A 180 0.82 9.37 2.68
N ASP A 181 1.52 10.51 2.49
CA ASP A 181 1.71 11.12 1.17
C ASP A 181 2.56 10.18 0.29
N GLU A 182 3.69 9.66 0.81
CA GLU A 182 4.55 8.71 0.07
C GLU A 182 3.84 7.38 -0.21
N ALA A 183 3.00 6.91 0.71
CA ALA A 183 2.17 5.71 0.48
C ALA A 183 1.19 5.90 -0.68
N VAL A 184 0.61 7.10 -0.85
CA VAL A 184 -0.25 7.46 -2.00
C VAL A 184 0.58 7.53 -3.28
N ASP A 185 1.77 8.15 -3.25
CA ASP A 185 2.66 8.20 -4.42
C ASP A 185 2.98 6.78 -4.92
N HIS A 186 3.27 5.85 -4.00
CA HIS A 186 3.51 4.45 -4.34
C HIS A 186 2.26 3.78 -4.92
N ALA A 187 1.05 4.11 -4.45
CA ALA A 187 -0.19 3.58 -5.01
C ALA A 187 -0.43 4.07 -6.46
N VAL A 188 -0.17 5.35 -6.73
CA VAL A 188 -0.25 5.92 -8.08
C VAL A 188 0.75 5.23 -9.01
N VAL A 189 2.01 5.11 -8.59
CA VAL A 189 3.03 4.46 -9.42
C VAL A 189 2.73 2.97 -9.63
N LEU A 190 2.22 2.28 -8.59
CA LEU A 190 1.81 0.88 -8.71
C LEU A 190 0.75 0.69 -9.79
N GLU A 191 -0.28 1.53 -9.81
CA GLU A 191 -1.35 1.47 -10.81
C GLU A 191 -0.81 1.71 -12.23
N GLU A 192 0.06 2.72 -12.41
CA GLU A 192 0.69 3.02 -13.69
C GLU A 192 1.61 1.89 -14.17
N VAL A 193 2.44 1.30 -13.31
CA VAL A 193 3.32 0.21 -13.74
C VAL A 193 2.55 -1.08 -13.97
N ALA A 194 1.42 -1.32 -13.30
CA ALA A 194 0.51 -2.40 -13.60
C ALA A 194 -0.07 -2.26 -15.01
N PHE A 195 -0.56 -1.07 -15.38
CA PHE A 195 -1.02 -0.76 -16.74
C PHE A 195 0.08 -1.01 -17.77
N MET A 196 1.29 -0.46 -17.56
CA MET A 196 2.42 -0.60 -18.48
C MET A 196 2.82 -2.07 -18.65
N ASN A 197 2.91 -2.84 -17.55
CA ASN A 197 3.25 -4.26 -17.59
C ASN A 197 2.23 -5.08 -18.37
N PHE A 198 0.93 -4.86 -18.12
CA PHE A 198 -0.14 -5.54 -18.85
C PHE A 198 0.01 -5.32 -20.37
N HIS A 199 0.17 -4.07 -20.81
CA HIS A 199 0.30 -3.75 -22.22
C HIS A 199 1.62 -4.26 -22.82
N ALA A 200 2.73 -4.19 -22.09
CA ALA A 200 4.00 -4.73 -22.56
C ALA A 200 3.90 -6.24 -22.80
N LYS A 201 3.23 -6.99 -21.90
CA LYS A 201 2.98 -8.43 -22.09
C LYS A 201 2.03 -8.74 -23.26
N LEU A 202 1.05 -7.88 -23.53
CA LEU A 202 0.20 -8.00 -24.73
C LEU A 202 0.99 -7.78 -26.01
N LEU A 203 1.86 -6.79 -26.05
CA LEU A 203 2.69 -6.47 -27.22
C LEU A 203 3.77 -7.54 -27.47
N ASN A 204 4.36 -8.04 -26.40
CA ASN A 204 5.36 -9.10 -26.43
C ASN A 204 5.18 -10.05 -25.23
N PRO A 205 4.49 -11.18 -25.39
CA PRO A 205 4.29 -12.14 -24.31
C PRO A 205 5.61 -12.70 -23.69
N ALA A 206 6.71 -12.64 -24.43
CA ALA A 206 8.03 -13.05 -23.93
C ALA A 206 8.78 -11.94 -23.17
N ALA A 207 8.24 -10.71 -23.11
CA ALA A 207 8.86 -9.63 -22.35
C ALA A 207 8.99 -10.03 -20.86
N GLY A 208 10.15 -9.76 -20.30
CA GLY A 208 10.50 -10.09 -18.91
C GLY A 208 11.07 -8.89 -18.16
N PRO A 209 11.55 -9.11 -16.94
CA PRO A 209 12.15 -8.04 -16.13
C PRO A 209 13.36 -7.42 -16.83
N MET A 210 13.61 -6.15 -16.52
CA MET A 210 14.80 -5.45 -16.99
C MET A 210 16.07 -6.08 -16.42
N PRO A 211 17.24 -5.90 -17.08
CA PRO A 211 18.52 -6.33 -16.51
C PRO A 211 18.77 -5.70 -15.13
N GLN A 212 19.32 -6.49 -14.19
CA GLN A 212 19.57 -6.04 -12.82
C GLN A 212 20.39 -4.76 -12.76
N VAL A 213 21.40 -4.62 -13.62
CA VAL A 213 22.24 -3.40 -13.70
C VAL A 213 21.42 -2.14 -14.02
N LEU A 214 20.35 -2.26 -14.78
CA LEU A 214 19.46 -1.13 -15.09
C LEU A 214 18.54 -0.82 -13.90
N LEU A 215 18.02 -1.84 -13.23
CA LEU A 215 17.26 -1.69 -11.99
C LEU A 215 18.10 -1.01 -10.92
N ASP A 216 19.32 -1.49 -10.68
CA ASP A 216 20.25 -0.90 -9.71
C ASP A 216 20.53 0.56 -10.02
N LYS A 217 20.79 0.89 -11.29
CA LYS A 217 21.04 2.26 -11.72
C LYS A 217 19.89 3.19 -11.39
N HIS A 218 18.65 2.75 -11.65
CA HIS A 218 17.45 3.57 -11.42
C HIS A 218 17.11 3.68 -9.95
N TYR A 219 17.10 2.57 -9.23
CA TYR A 219 16.77 2.59 -7.80
C TYR A 219 17.80 3.36 -6.97
N LEU A 220 19.08 3.06 -7.13
CA LEU A 220 20.15 3.64 -6.29
C LEU A 220 20.40 5.12 -6.56
N ARG A 221 20.05 5.65 -7.74
CA ARG A 221 20.13 7.09 -7.99
C ARG A 221 19.15 7.92 -7.15
N LYS A 222 18.05 7.29 -6.66
CA LYS A 222 17.03 7.92 -5.80
C LYS A 222 17.19 7.54 -4.33
N HIS A 223 17.52 6.27 -4.07
CA HIS A 223 17.44 5.67 -2.72
C HIS A 223 18.82 5.23 -2.17
N GLY A 224 19.86 5.30 -2.98
CA GLY A 224 21.22 4.90 -2.57
C GLY A 224 21.92 5.94 -1.70
N ALA A 225 23.00 5.52 -1.06
CA ALA A 225 23.84 6.41 -0.22
C ALA A 225 24.41 7.63 -0.99
N ASN A 226 24.49 7.55 -2.32
CA ASN A 226 24.93 8.62 -3.21
C ASN A 226 23.80 9.06 -4.16
N ALA A 227 22.57 9.14 -3.65
CA ALA A 227 21.42 9.59 -4.44
C ALA A 227 21.67 10.99 -5.03
N TYR A 228 21.34 11.19 -6.30
CA TYR A 228 21.56 12.45 -7.02
C TYR A 228 20.35 12.87 -7.87
N TYR A 229 19.28 12.09 -7.85
CA TYR A 229 18.07 12.37 -8.62
C TYR A 229 16.97 12.91 -7.72
N GLY A 230 16.33 13.98 -8.15
CA GLY A 230 15.32 14.69 -7.39
C GLY A 230 15.86 16.05 -6.89
N GLN A 231 14.97 16.83 -6.31
CA GLN A 231 15.31 18.07 -5.63
C GLN A 231 15.66 17.70 -4.18
N GLY A 232 16.92 17.58 -3.87
CA GLY A 232 17.42 17.29 -2.52
C GLY A 232 17.25 18.48 -1.57
#